data_5aaa1b8bf9d01b4fb3e228665a812f27
#
_entry.id   5aaa1b8bf9d01b4fb3e228665a812f27
#
_cell.length_a   1.000
_cell.length_b   1.000
_cell.length_c   1.000
_cell.angle_alpha   90.00
_cell.angle_beta   90.00
_cell.angle_gamma   90.00
#
_symmetry.space_group_name_H-M   'P 1'
#
loop_
_entity.id
_entity.type
_entity.pdbx_description
1 polymer ?
#
loop_
_entity_poly.entity_id
_entity_poly.type
_entity_poly.pdbx_seq_one_letter_code
_entity_poly.pdbx_strand_id
1 'polypeptide(L)'
;MIDKIIKYQNDSEKNFEQEKNLKTIINYIIAFIIFFLSTIISAFTFPLRFIYKKTIRRNSDSKILQLTDRNIDSVLKKEKLVLIDFWAEWCGPCLMMNSIIEKFATESKGIRITKINADVNGKLTNKFKIKGLPQFILMKNGIEIKRHAGAMTIFELTKFCDEDE
;
A
#
# COMPACT_ATOMS: atom_id res chain seq x y z
N MET A 1 28.21 -9.51 -70.90
CA MET A 1 28.48 -10.13 -69.56
C MET A 1 28.35 -9.13 -68.43
N ILE A 2 28.91 -7.96 -68.60
CA ILE A 2 28.87 -6.84 -67.61
C ILE A 2 27.45 -6.40 -67.31
N ASP A 3 26.57 -6.26 -68.32
CA ASP A 3 25.19 -5.84 -68.13
C ASP A 3 24.35 -6.78 -67.27
N LYS A 4 24.65 -8.09 -67.31
CA LYS A 4 23.97 -9.09 -66.44
C LYS A 4 24.40 -8.94 -64.97
N ILE A 5 25.65 -8.58 -64.71
CA ILE A 5 26.17 -8.39 -63.36
C ILE A 5 25.57 -7.11 -62.74
N ILE A 6 25.52 -6.01 -63.53
CA ILE A 6 24.92 -4.74 -63.08
C ILE A 6 23.42 -4.93 -62.75
N LYS A 7 22.70 -5.65 -63.62
CA LYS A 7 21.28 -5.95 -63.36
C LYS A 7 21.09 -6.75 -62.10
N TYR A 8 21.92 -7.79 -61.85
CA TYR A 8 21.84 -8.62 -60.65
C TYR A 8 22.14 -7.81 -59.39
N GLN A 9 23.12 -6.88 -59.42
CA GLN A 9 23.41 -5.98 -58.30
C GLN A 9 22.23 -5.05 -57.99
N ASN A 10 21.66 -4.40 -59.00
CA ASN A 10 20.52 -3.51 -58.83
C ASN A 10 19.27 -4.22 -58.32
N ASP A 11 19.01 -5.46 -58.78
CA ASP A 11 17.86 -6.26 -58.29
C ASP A 11 18.09 -6.72 -56.85
N SER A 12 19.34 -7.03 -56.48
CA SER A 12 19.69 -7.43 -55.10
C SER A 12 19.61 -6.24 -54.12
N GLU A 13 20.03 -5.03 -54.52
CA GLU A 13 19.87 -3.83 -53.70
C GLU A 13 18.40 -3.46 -53.48
N LYS A 14 17.58 -3.51 -54.53
CA LYS A 14 16.14 -3.24 -54.40
C LYS A 14 15.44 -4.24 -53.50
N ASN A 15 15.76 -5.52 -53.61
CA ASN A 15 15.20 -6.56 -52.73
C ASN A 15 15.62 -6.36 -51.28
N PHE A 16 16.89 -5.95 -51.03
CA PHE A 16 17.37 -5.67 -49.67
C PHE A 16 16.68 -4.45 -49.04
N GLU A 17 16.49 -3.37 -49.82
CA GLU A 17 15.74 -2.20 -49.33
C GLU A 17 14.25 -2.52 -49.07
N GLN A 18 13.64 -3.33 -49.92
CA GLN A 18 12.25 -3.72 -49.78
C GLN A 18 12.03 -4.62 -48.56
N GLU A 19 12.93 -5.58 -48.28
CA GLU A 19 12.90 -6.39 -47.05
C GLU A 19 13.11 -5.56 -45.79
N LYS A 20 14.05 -4.61 -45.81
CA LYS A 20 14.32 -3.71 -44.71
C LYS A 20 13.12 -2.83 -44.40
N ASN A 21 12.44 -2.33 -45.43
CA ASN A 21 11.23 -1.50 -45.28
C ASN A 21 10.06 -2.31 -44.72
N LEU A 22 9.87 -3.54 -45.18
CA LEU A 22 8.83 -4.44 -44.71
C LEU A 22 9.03 -4.84 -43.25
N LYS A 23 10.26 -5.19 -42.84
CA LYS A 23 10.59 -5.50 -41.43
C LYS A 23 10.35 -4.30 -40.52
N THR A 24 10.71 -3.12 -40.98
CA THR A 24 10.49 -1.87 -40.23
C THR A 24 8.99 -1.62 -40.05
N ILE A 25 8.19 -1.76 -41.09
CA ILE A 25 6.73 -1.58 -41.05
C ILE A 25 6.09 -2.61 -40.09
N ILE A 26 6.51 -3.89 -40.17
CA ILE A 26 6.01 -4.95 -39.29
C ILE A 26 6.32 -4.63 -37.82
N ASN A 27 7.57 -4.17 -37.51
CA ASN A 27 7.95 -3.79 -36.17
C ASN A 27 7.12 -2.61 -35.63
N TYR A 28 6.80 -1.62 -36.46
CA TYR A 28 5.91 -0.51 -36.09
C TYR A 28 4.48 -0.99 -35.80
N ILE A 29 3.95 -1.90 -36.62
CA ILE A 29 2.63 -2.47 -36.42
C ILE A 29 2.58 -3.27 -35.11
N ILE A 30 3.59 -4.09 -34.85
CA ILE A 30 3.69 -4.88 -33.60
C ILE A 30 3.77 -3.93 -32.40
N ALA A 31 4.62 -2.91 -32.44
CA ALA A 31 4.74 -1.92 -31.36
C ALA A 31 3.43 -1.18 -31.12
N PHE A 32 2.72 -0.80 -32.18
CA PHE A 32 1.41 -0.16 -32.09
C PHE A 32 0.34 -1.06 -31.47
N ILE A 33 0.31 -2.34 -31.86
CA ILE A 33 -0.60 -3.34 -31.29
C ILE A 33 -0.32 -3.52 -29.79
N ILE A 34 0.96 -3.67 -29.40
CA ILE A 34 1.35 -3.83 -27.98
C ILE A 34 0.94 -2.59 -27.19
N PHE A 35 1.19 -1.39 -27.70
CA PHE A 35 0.79 -0.14 -27.07
C PHE A 35 -0.72 -0.06 -26.89
N PHE A 36 -1.49 -0.38 -27.91
CA PHE A 36 -2.95 -0.33 -27.87
C PHE A 36 -3.54 -1.37 -26.91
N LEU A 37 -3.01 -2.60 -26.92
CA LEU A 37 -3.40 -3.65 -25.96
C LEU A 37 -3.06 -3.26 -24.52
N SER A 38 -1.88 -2.70 -24.26
CA SER A 38 -1.49 -2.26 -22.91
C SER A 38 -2.40 -1.13 -22.41
N THR A 39 -2.81 -0.23 -23.29
CA THR A 39 -3.74 0.88 -22.95
C THR A 39 -5.14 0.36 -22.62
N ILE A 40 -5.65 -0.59 -23.41
CA ILE A 40 -6.96 -1.22 -23.14
C ILE A 40 -6.92 -2.00 -21.82
N ILE A 41 -5.87 -2.79 -21.58
CA ILE A 41 -5.72 -3.55 -20.33
C ILE A 41 -5.63 -2.58 -19.13
N SER A 42 -4.90 -1.49 -19.26
CA SER A 42 -4.79 -0.47 -18.22
C SER A 42 -6.14 0.21 -17.94
N ALA A 43 -6.89 0.57 -18.99
CA ALA A 43 -8.21 1.19 -18.86
C ALA A 43 -9.23 0.24 -18.19
N PHE A 44 -9.14 -1.05 -18.46
CA PHE A 44 -10.05 -2.06 -17.87
C PHE A 44 -9.66 -2.43 -16.44
N THR A 45 -8.35 -2.50 -16.15
CA THR A 45 -7.87 -2.88 -14.81
C THR A 45 -7.93 -1.74 -13.80
N PHE A 46 -7.92 -0.48 -14.26
CA PHE A 46 -7.97 0.69 -13.37
C PHE A 46 -9.26 0.73 -12.51
N PRO A 47 -10.49 0.63 -13.08
CA PRO A 47 -11.71 0.61 -12.26
C PRO A 47 -11.81 -0.65 -11.39
N LEU A 48 -11.34 -1.81 -11.90
CA LEU A 48 -11.33 -3.05 -11.14
C LEU A 48 -10.41 -2.96 -9.92
N ARG A 49 -9.22 -2.35 -10.08
CA ARG A 49 -8.28 -2.10 -8.99
C ARG A 49 -8.84 -1.13 -7.94
N PHE A 50 -9.60 -0.14 -8.40
CA PHE A 50 -10.27 0.81 -7.51
C PHE A 50 -11.40 0.15 -6.71
N ILE A 51 -12.24 -0.66 -7.37
CA ILE A 51 -13.33 -1.44 -6.74
C ILE A 51 -12.74 -2.48 -5.79
N TYR A 52 -11.71 -3.22 -6.20
CA TYR A 52 -11.01 -4.20 -5.37
C TYR A 52 -10.43 -3.57 -4.11
N LYS A 53 -9.76 -2.42 -4.24
CA LYS A 53 -9.22 -1.66 -3.10
C LYS A 53 -10.32 -1.16 -2.16
N LYS A 54 -11.47 -0.74 -2.71
CA LYS A 54 -12.64 -0.31 -1.93
C LYS A 54 -13.34 -1.48 -1.22
N THR A 55 -13.41 -2.64 -1.87
CA THR A 55 -14.07 -3.85 -1.33
C THR A 55 -13.21 -4.50 -0.24
N ILE A 56 -11.89 -4.59 -0.42
CA ILE A 56 -10.98 -5.09 0.63
C ILE A 56 -10.99 -4.16 1.84
N ARG A 57 -11.03 -2.83 1.62
CA ARG A 57 -11.15 -1.85 2.71
C ARG A 57 -12.47 -1.98 3.48
N ARG A 58 -13.51 -2.54 2.87
CA ARG A 58 -14.85 -2.72 3.47
C ARG A 58 -15.04 -4.07 4.17
N ASN A 59 -14.28 -5.11 3.78
CA ASN A 59 -14.31 -6.45 4.39
C ASN A 59 -13.27 -6.63 5.51
N SER A 60 -12.49 -5.63 5.81
CA SER A 60 -11.84 -5.48 7.09
C SER A 60 -12.92 -5.04 8.11
N ASP A 61 -13.84 -5.94 8.47
CA ASP A 61 -14.50 -5.98 9.76
C ASP A 61 -13.38 -6.24 10.79
N SER A 62 -12.51 -5.26 10.81
CA SER A 62 -11.28 -5.30 11.51
C SER A 62 -11.63 -5.22 12.98
N LYS A 63 -11.15 -6.17 13.73
CA LYS A 63 -11.02 -6.06 15.19
C LYS A 63 -10.33 -4.75 15.61
N ILE A 64 -9.93 -3.91 14.63
CA ILE A 64 -9.25 -2.62 14.77
C ILE A 64 -10.28 -1.48 14.71
N LEU A 65 -10.45 -0.79 15.82
CA LEU A 65 -11.38 0.31 15.95
C LEU A 65 -10.72 1.64 15.60
N GLN A 66 -11.37 2.47 14.77
CA GLN A 66 -10.94 3.84 14.55
C GLN A 66 -11.35 4.73 15.74
N LEU A 67 -10.37 5.36 16.38
CA LEU A 67 -10.63 6.34 17.44
C LEU A 67 -10.69 7.76 16.89
N THR A 68 -11.55 8.52 17.48
CA THR A 68 -11.80 9.95 17.24
C THR A 68 -12.04 10.66 18.57
N ASP A 69 -12.04 11.99 18.57
CA ASP A 69 -12.42 12.79 19.76
C ASP A 69 -13.76 12.38 20.38
N ARG A 70 -14.67 11.78 19.57
CA ARG A 70 -16.03 11.42 20.01
C ARG A 70 -16.11 10.12 20.78
N ASN A 71 -15.23 9.15 20.49
CA ASN A 71 -15.35 7.79 21.01
C ASN A 71 -14.20 7.35 21.93
N ILE A 72 -13.08 8.06 21.94
CA ILE A 72 -11.89 7.66 22.68
C ILE A 72 -12.14 7.45 24.17
N ASP A 73 -12.80 8.40 24.82
CA ASP A 73 -13.04 8.32 26.28
C ASP A 73 -13.94 7.16 26.65
N SER A 74 -14.93 6.83 25.81
CA SER A 74 -15.79 5.67 26.02
C SER A 74 -15.04 4.34 25.84
N VAL A 75 -14.15 4.27 24.86
CA VAL A 75 -13.33 3.06 24.60
C VAL A 75 -12.34 2.85 25.75
N LEU A 76 -11.61 3.87 26.16
CA LEU A 76 -10.63 3.81 27.23
C LEU A 76 -11.25 3.48 28.61
N LYS A 77 -12.54 3.84 28.83
CA LYS A 77 -13.28 3.45 30.04
C LYS A 77 -13.76 2.03 30.01
N LYS A 78 -14.12 1.51 28.81
CA LYS A 78 -14.72 0.19 28.64
C LYS A 78 -13.67 -0.93 28.59
N GLU A 79 -12.58 -0.68 27.91
CA GLU A 79 -11.55 -1.68 27.61
C GLU A 79 -10.40 -1.60 28.62
N LYS A 80 -10.02 -2.77 29.15
CA LYS A 80 -8.93 -2.88 30.15
C LYS A 80 -7.57 -2.54 29.54
N LEU A 81 -7.29 -3.08 28.35
CA LEU A 81 -6.04 -2.91 27.64
C LEU A 81 -6.30 -2.45 26.21
N VAL A 82 -5.70 -1.33 25.80
CA VAL A 82 -5.90 -0.70 24.49
C VAL A 82 -4.55 -0.36 23.86
N LEU A 83 -4.31 -0.90 22.68
CA LEU A 83 -3.21 -0.44 21.80
C LEU A 83 -3.73 0.67 20.89
N ILE A 84 -3.08 1.82 20.89
CA ILE A 84 -3.38 2.95 20.01
C ILE A 84 -2.24 3.12 19.02
N ASP A 85 -2.54 3.00 17.71
CA ASP A 85 -1.63 3.30 16.59
C ASP A 85 -1.96 4.68 16.03
N PHE A 86 -1.05 5.63 16.18
CA PHE A 86 -1.12 6.93 15.51
C PHE A 86 -0.45 6.83 14.15
N TRP A 87 -1.19 7.11 13.09
CA TRP A 87 -0.75 6.93 11.71
C TRP A 87 -1.23 8.06 10.80
N ALA A 88 -0.68 8.13 9.56
CA ALA A 88 -1.16 9.00 8.49
C ALA A 88 -1.02 8.33 7.11
N GLU A 89 -1.78 8.80 6.13
CA GLU A 89 -1.78 8.22 4.77
C GLU A 89 -0.46 8.41 4.02
N TRP A 90 0.23 9.51 4.25
CA TRP A 90 1.53 9.84 3.65
C TRP A 90 2.72 9.17 4.35
N CYS A 91 2.52 8.55 5.50
CA CYS A 91 3.56 7.94 6.30
C CYS A 91 3.90 6.53 5.79
N GLY A 92 5.00 6.38 5.05
CA GLY A 92 5.45 5.10 4.49
C GLY A 92 5.61 3.99 5.52
N PRO A 93 6.34 4.19 6.64
CA PRO A 93 6.45 3.20 7.71
C PRO A 93 5.10 2.81 8.33
N CYS A 94 4.13 3.75 8.43
CA CYS A 94 2.78 3.44 8.92
C CYS A 94 2.04 2.48 7.99
N LEU A 95 2.21 2.63 6.67
CA LEU A 95 1.60 1.74 5.69
C LEU A 95 2.15 0.32 5.80
N MET A 96 3.44 0.17 6.11
CA MET A 96 4.05 -1.14 6.37
C MET A 96 3.49 -1.79 7.63
N MET A 97 3.23 -1.01 8.68
CA MET A 97 2.64 -1.50 9.93
C MET A 97 1.22 -2.02 9.79
N ASN A 98 0.46 -1.58 8.77
CA ASN A 98 -0.94 -2.00 8.60
C ASN A 98 -1.12 -3.52 8.59
N SER A 99 -0.32 -4.24 7.79
CA SER A 99 -0.41 -5.71 7.70
C SER A 99 0.02 -6.41 9.00
N ILE A 100 1.00 -5.84 9.71
CA ILE A 100 1.48 -6.36 11.00
C ILE A 100 0.40 -6.20 12.05
N ILE A 101 -0.23 -5.02 12.13
CA ILE A 101 -1.30 -4.72 13.09
C ILE A 101 -2.55 -5.56 12.80
N GLU A 102 -2.92 -5.75 11.52
CA GLU A 102 -4.03 -6.61 11.13
C GLU A 102 -3.78 -8.06 11.55
N LYS A 103 -2.58 -8.58 11.31
CA LYS A 103 -2.20 -9.92 11.76
C LYS A 103 -2.25 -10.01 13.28
N PHE A 104 -1.64 -9.07 14.01
CA PHE A 104 -1.65 -9.02 15.46
C PHE A 104 -3.09 -8.96 16.00
N ALA A 105 -3.99 -8.18 15.40
CA ALA A 105 -5.39 -8.07 15.81
C ALA A 105 -6.17 -9.38 15.63
N THR A 106 -5.78 -10.25 14.70
CA THR A 106 -6.42 -11.57 14.54
C THR A 106 -5.95 -12.58 15.58
N GLU A 107 -4.70 -12.51 15.98
CA GLU A 107 -4.02 -13.47 16.85
C GLU A 107 -4.13 -13.10 18.33
N SER A 108 -4.14 -11.81 18.67
CA SER A 108 -4.19 -11.31 20.05
C SER A 108 -5.57 -11.45 20.70
N LYS A 109 -5.58 -11.70 22.01
CA LYS A 109 -6.77 -11.76 22.85
C LYS A 109 -6.62 -10.84 24.05
N GLY A 110 -7.71 -10.24 24.50
CA GLY A 110 -7.71 -9.41 25.71
C GLY A 110 -7.22 -7.98 25.51
N ILE A 111 -6.77 -7.62 24.31
CA ILE A 111 -6.35 -6.26 23.96
C ILE A 111 -7.24 -5.67 22.86
N ARG A 112 -7.69 -4.44 23.04
CA ARG A 112 -8.42 -3.69 22.02
C ARG A 112 -7.42 -2.96 21.13
N ILE A 113 -7.37 -3.34 19.86
CA ILE A 113 -6.50 -2.67 18.87
C ILE A 113 -7.25 -1.48 18.28
N THR A 114 -6.61 -0.32 18.28
CA THR A 114 -7.23 0.92 17.79
C THR A 114 -6.25 1.75 16.96
N LYS A 115 -6.79 2.60 16.09
CA LYS A 115 -6.03 3.50 15.22
C LYS A 115 -6.55 4.93 15.29
N ILE A 116 -5.64 5.90 15.25
CA ILE A 116 -5.95 7.33 15.14
C ILE A 116 -5.24 7.88 13.91
N ASN A 117 -6.00 8.38 12.94
CA ASN A 117 -5.43 9.15 11.86
C ASN A 117 -5.04 10.54 12.37
N ALA A 118 -3.73 10.83 12.39
CA ALA A 118 -3.18 12.06 12.94
C ALA A 118 -3.57 13.32 12.14
N ASP A 119 -3.80 13.17 10.82
CA ASP A 119 -4.13 14.32 9.94
C ASP A 119 -5.51 14.90 10.24
N VAL A 120 -6.45 14.07 10.69
CA VAL A 120 -7.85 14.49 10.95
C VAL A 120 -8.22 14.55 12.43
N ASN A 121 -7.32 14.13 13.32
CA ASN A 121 -7.54 14.13 14.78
C ASN A 121 -6.46 14.93 15.53
N GLY A 122 -6.22 16.18 15.10
CA GLY A 122 -5.19 17.05 15.67
C GLY A 122 -5.31 17.27 17.18
N LYS A 123 -6.55 17.31 17.72
CA LYS A 123 -6.77 17.41 19.18
C LYS A 123 -6.20 16.21 19.93
N LEU A 124 -6.43 14.97 19.42
CA LEU A 124 -5.88 13.77 20.03
C LEU A 124 -4.36 13.71 19.87
N THR A 125 -3.84 14.08 18.69
CA THR A 125 -2.41 14.16 18.43
C THR A 125 -1.71 15.08 19.43
N ASN A 126 -2.31 16.22 19.73
CA ASN A 126 -1.82 17.18 20.75
C ASN A 126 -1.99 16.64 22.18
N LYS A 127 -3.17 16.08 22.51
CA LYS A 127 -3.47 15.48 23.84
C LYS A 127 -2.44 14.41 24.21
N PHE A 128 -2.10 13.53 23.24
CA PHE A 128 -1.12 12.47 23.45
C PHE A 128 0.33 12.90 23.15
N LYS A 129 0.57 14.18 22.85
CA LYS A 129 1.90 14.75 22.57
C LYS A 129 2.67 13.98 21.50
N ILE A 130 2.00 13.61 20.39
CA ILE A 130 2.59 12.87 19.27
C ILE A 130 3.57 13.77 18.51
N LYS A 131 4.82 13.35 18.38
CA LYS A 131 5.89 14.11 17.71
C LYS A 131 6.33 13.51 16.38
N GLY A 132 5.96 12.29 16.11
CA GLY A 132 6.33 11.56 14.88
C GLY A 132 5.42 10.35 14.66
N LEU A 133 5.45 9.78 13.45
CA LEU A 133 4.61 8.65 13.04
C LEU A 133 5.47 7.54 12.43
N PRO A 134 5.09 6.26 12.59
CA PRO A 134 4.04 5.79 13.48
C PRO A 134 4.40 5.95 14.95
N GLN A 135 3.39 6.10 15.80
CA GLN A 135 3.58 6.10 17.24
C GLN A 135 2.55 5.20 17.89
N PHE A 136 3.03 4.29 18.73
CA PHE A 136 2.21 3.34 19.47
C PHE A 136 2.13 3.72 20.94
N ILE A 137 0.92 3.64 21.50
CA ILE A 137 0.67 3.87 22.91
C ILE A 137 -0.13 2.69 23.44
N LEU A 138 0.36 2.08 24.53
CA LEU A 138 -0.36 1.05 25.26
C LEU A 138 -1.02 1.69 26.50
N MET A 139 -2.35 1.55 26.55
CA MET A 139 -3.18 2.07 27.64
C MET A 139 -3.72 0.93 28.47
N LYS A 140 -3.61 1.02 29.78
CA LYS A 140 -4.23 0.07 30.74
C LYS A 140 -5.15 0.82 31.67
N ASN A 141 -6.43 0.46 31.69
CA ASN A 141 -7.48 1.12 32.49
C ASN A 141 -7.51 2.66 32.26
N GLY A 142 -7.29 3.10 31.00
CA GLY A 142 -7.27 4.51 30.62
C GLY A 142 -5.99 5.27 30.95
N ILE A 143 -4.96 4.61 31.48
CA ILE A 143 -3.64 5.19 31.81
C ILE A 143 -2.61 4.70 30.80
N GLU A 144 -1.79 5.59 30.26
CA GLU A 144 -0.66 5.23 29.41
C GLU A 144 0.41 4.49 30.23
N ILE A 145 0.76 3.26 29.81
CA ILE A 145 1.77 2.44 30.47
C ILE A 145 3.04 2.26 29.66
N LYS A 146 2.95 2.21 28.33
CA LYS A 146 4.09 2.08 27.43
C LYS A 146 3.91 2.96 26.20
N ARG A 147 5.01 3.42 25.59
CA ARG A 147 5.03 4.20 24.35
C ARG A 147 6.19 3.77 23.47
N HIS A 148 5.95 3.64 22.17
CA HIS A 148 6.98 3.33 21.17
C HIS A 148 6.83 4.24 19.94
N ALA A 149 7.93 4.78 19.46
CA ALA A 149 8.00 5.58 18.22
C ALA A 149 8.72 4.79 17.13
N GLY A 150 8.13 4.73 15.94
CA GLY A 150 8.66 4.01 14.79
C GLY A 150 7.96 2.69 14.52
N ALA A 151 8.35 2.04 13.42
CA ALA A 151 7.80 0.73 13.04
C ALA A 151 8.39 -0.38 13.93
N MET A 152 7.60 -1.45 14.11
CA MET A 152 7.94 -2.64 14.86
C MET A 152 7.72 -3.89 14.01
N THR A 153 8.50 -4.93 14.27
CA THR A 153 8.19 -6.29 13.80
C THR A 153 6.99 -6.85 14.58
N ILE A 154 6.41 -7.93 14.09
CA ILE A 154 5.32 -8.62 14.82
C ILE A 154 5.77 -9.09 16.21
N PHE A 155 7.01 -9.56 16.33
CA PHE A 155 7.59 -10.01 17.60
C PHE A 155 7.73 -8.85 18.59
N GLU A 156 8.26 -7.69 18.14
CA GLU A 156 8.40 -6.50 18.98
C GLU A 156 7.04 -5.95 19.41
N LEU A 157 6.03 -5.96 18.50
CA LEU A 157 4.69 -5.52 18.82
C LEU A 157 4.04 -6.43 19.86
N THR A 158 4.24 -7.76 19.76
CA THR A 158 3.76 -8.72 20.76
C THR A 158 4.40 -8.43 22.11
N LYS A 159 5.72 -8.34 22.15
CA LYS A 159 6.47 -8.02 23.39
C LYS A 159 6.07 -6.66 23.98
N PHE A 160 5.84 -5.65 23.15
CA PHE A 160 5.37 -4.33 23.59
C PHE A 160 4.00 -4.38 24.27
N CYS A 161 3.13 -5.27 23.82
CA CYS A 161 1.78 -5.44 24.36
C CYS A 161 1.69 -6.40 25.55
N ASP A 162 2.75 -7.15 25.86
CA ASP A 162 2.80 -8.01 27.04
C ASP A 162 2.85 -7.17 28.33
N GLU A 163 2.00 -7.54 29.29
CA GLU A 163 1.86 -6.83 30.58
C GLU A 163 2.97 -7.13 31.57
N ASP A 164 3.74 -8.19 31.36
CA ASP A 164 4.64 -8.79 32.35
C ASP A 164 6.08 -8.23 32.34
N GLU A 165 6.34 -7.10 31.62
CA GLU A 165 7.64 -6.38 31.66
C GLU A 165 7.53 -4.96 32.19
#